data_c1599278070a089dd6bdc0b3560cd70d
#
_entry.id   c1599278070a089dd6bdc0b3560cd70d
#
_cell.length_a   1.000
_cell.length_b   1.000
_cell.length_c   1.000
_cell.angle_alpha   90.00
_cell.angle_beta   90.00
_cell.angle_gamma   90.00
#
_symmetry.space_group_name_H-M   'P 1'
#
loop_
_entity.id
_entity.type
_entity.pdbx_description
1 polymer ?
#
loop_
_entity_poly.entity_id
_entity_poly.type
_entity_poly.pdbx_seq_one_letter_code
_entity_poly.pdbx_strand_id
1 'polypeptide(L)'
;MLNNDDKDLIGNIQASGKTIYDCLTVNNVGLWIPTKSLERILNQGLQGLSLANLPLRSRSKVLKSNVCSALGYPVPTTFKKTTPRFPCQNFDVYGQKSCNLQIWNQDLDPSRRYVLVKISDSDIVEKVRVVTGDHLAELDTTGTLTQKFQARLITSEKECELISPLDTEELQSLVSDNYQIPSTISPSDPPKKNEIISISKVFEKLTSLVGYTIPNIGTDQERLRGAQLQQLVCCALGFTSADDDGQCPDIKHQLIEVKLQTSPTIDLGLICPDSTDSLDLPNIDSFMPRHCDIRYVIFY
;
A
#
# COMPACT_ATOMS: atom_id res chain seq x y z
N MET A 1 -7.67 -19.33 -5.23
CA MET A 1 -7.27 -20.24 -4.13
C MET A 1 -6.26 -19.48 -3.27
N LEU A 2 -6.28 -19.69 -1.94
CA LEU A 2 -5.27 -19.12 -1.04
C LEU A 2 -3.89 -19.78 -1.30
N ASN A 3 -2.85 -18.96 -1.29
CA ASN A 3 -1.48 -19.45 -1.28
C ASN A 3 -1.08 -19.86 0.17
N ASN A 4 0.16 -20.35 0.35
CA ASN A 4 0.63 -20.76 1.67
C ASN A 4 0.75 -19.57 2.62
N ASP A 5 1.26 -18.43 2.15
CA ASP A 5 1.42 -17.22 2.95
C ASP A 5 0.07 -16.73 3.50
N ASP A 6 -1.00 -16.77 2.67
CA ASP A 6 -2.35 -16.39 3.12
C ASP A 6 -2.84 -17.30 4.26
N LYS A 7 -2.56 -18.62 4.19
CA LYS A 7 -2.93 -19.58 5.23
C LYS A 7 -2.14 -19.36 6.52
N ASP A 8 -0.86 -19.04 6.38
CA ASP A 8 0.03 -18.77 7.52
C ASP A 8 -0.41 -17.49 8.24
N LEU A 9 -0.77 -16.44 7.50
CA LEU A 9 -1.34 -15.21 8.07
C LEU A 9 -2.61 -15.48 8.88
N ILE A 10 -3.56 -16.25 8.33
CA ILE A 10 -4.79 -16.65 9.04
C ILE A 10 -4.43 -17.47 10.30
N GLY A 11 -3.53 -18.44 10.18
CA GLY A 11 -3.08 -19.27 11.29
C GLY A 11 -2.43 -18.45 12.40
N ASN A 12 -1.56 -17.50 12.05
CA ASN A 12 -0.92 -16.59 13.00
C ASN A 12 -1.94 -15.73 13.75
N ILE A 13 -2.93 -15.19 13.05
CA ILE A 13 -4.01 -14.41 13.67
C ILE A 13 -4.79 -15.29 14.66
N GLN A 14 -5.20 -16.49 14.26
CA GLN A 14 -5.91 -17.43 15.14
C GLN A 14 -5.10 -17.76 16.39
N ALA A 15 -3.81 -18.06 16.21
CA ALA A 15 -2.91 -18.41 17.31
C ALA A 15 -2.64 -17.23 18.25
N SER A 16 -2.71 -15.99 17.76
CA SER A 16 -2.48 -14.78 18.56
C SER A 16 -3.55 -14.51 19.61
N GLY A 17 -4.75 -15.05 19.43
CA GLY A 17 -5.91 -14.76 20.28
C GLY A 17 -6.42 -13.31 20.22
N LYS A 18 -5.84 -12.47 19.35
CA LYS A 18 -6.23 -11.05 19.19
C LYS A 18 -7.62 -10.93 18.60
N THR A 19 -8.25 -9.80 18.89
CA THR A 19 -9.53 -9.39 18.31
C THR A 19 -9.31 -8.33 17.22
N ILE A 20 -10.34 -8.04 16.46
CA ILE A 20 -10.32 -6.95 15.46
C ILE A 20 -10.10 -5.56 16.06
N TYR A 21 -10.15 -5.41 17.37
CA TYR A 21 -9.99 -4.13 18.09
C TYR A 21 -8.60 -3.94 18.70
N ASP A 22 -7.75 -4.97 18.67
CA ASP A 22 -6.41 -4.90 19.22
C ASP A 22 -5.47 -4.23 18.22
N CYS A 23 -4.84 -3.13 18.60
CA CYS A 23 -3.86 -2.47 17.73
C CYS A 23 -2.67 -3.39 17.47
N LEU A 24 -2.24 -3.48 16.23
CA LEU A 24 -0.99 -4.13 15.88
C LEU A 24 0.17 -3.17 16.17
N THR A 25 1.23 -3.72 16.74
CA THR A 25 2.47 -3.02 17.05
C THR A 25 3.62 -3.71 16.31
N VAL A 26 4.78 -3.10 16.30
CA VAL A 26 6.02 -3.66 15.72
C VAL A 26 6.33 -5.08 16.23
N ASN A 27 5.83 -5.46 17.41
CA ASN A 27 6.02 -6.79 17.98
C ASN A 27 5.00 -7.83 17.43
N ASN A 28 4.06 -7.43 16.60
CA ASN A 28 3.02 -8.32 16.07
C ASN A 28 3.36 -8.81 14.65
N VAL A 29 4.58 -9.27 14.47
CA VAL A 29 5.10 -9.81 13.21
C VAL A 29 4.17 -10.89 12.64
N GLY A 30 3.90 -10.85 11.35
CA GLY A 30 3.07 -11.84 10.66
C GLY A 30 1.58 -11.78 10.97
N LEU A 31 1.10 -10.69 11.60
CA LEU A 31 -0.34 -10.48 11.84
C LEU A 31 -0.96 -9.44 10.89
N TRP A 32 -0.15 -8.57 10.27
CA TRP A 32 -0.64 -7.65 9.25
C TRP A 32 -0.86 -8.40 7.94
N ILE A 33 -2.04 -8.21 7.33
CA ILE A 33 -2.41 -8.82 6.06
C ILE A 33 -2.28 -7.77 4.95
N PRO A 34 -1.34 -7.91 3.99
CA PRO A 34 -1.24 -7.02 2.84
C PRO A 34 -2.53 -6.99 2.00
N THR A 35 -2.80 -5.85 1.33
CA THR A 35 -4.08 -5.62 0.62
C THR A 35 -4.41 -6.72 -0.38
N LYS A 36 -3.46 -7.18 -1.17
CA LYS A 36 -3.69 -8.28 -2.13
C LYS A 36 -4.05 -9.60 -1.45
N SER A 37 -3.39 -9.92 -0.33
CA SER A 37 -3.71 -11.09 0.49
C SER A 37 -5.07 -10.95 1.14
N LEU A 38 -5.38 -9.78 1.69
CA LEU A 38 -6.69 -9.45 2.27
C LEU A 38 -7.80 -9.65 1.24
N GLU A 39 -7.63 -9.13 0.02
CA GLU A 39 -8.58 -9.32 -1.07
C GLU A 39 -8.79 -10.80 -1.41
N ARG A 40 -7.71 -11.60 -1.55
CA ARG A 40 -7.81 -13.04 -1.84
C ARG A 40 -8.51 -13.80 -0.75
N ILE A 41 -8.14 -13.56 0.51
CA ILE A 41 -8.74 -14.23 1.68
C ILE A 41 -10.22 -13.91 1.75
N LEU A 42 -10.60 -12.64 1.61
CA LEU A 42 -12.00 -12.21 1.69
C LEU A 42 -12.83 -12.68 0.48
N ASN A 43 -12.25 -12.69 -0.73
CA ASN A 43 -12.94 -13.27 -1.88
C ASN A 43 -13.24 -14.75 -1.65
N GLN A 44 -12.29 -15.53 -1.16
CA GLN A 44 -12.52 -16.96 -0.90
C GLN A 44 -13.50 -17.19 0.25
N GLY A 45 -13.44 -16.36 1.30
CA GLY A 45 -14.30 -16.54 2.48
C GLY A 45 -15.74 -16.01 2.33
N LEU A 46 -15.97 -15.07 1.41
CA LEU A 46 -17.26 -14.37 1.29
C LEU A 46 -17.98 -14.65 -0.01
N GLN A 47 -17.30 -15.02 -1.10
CA GLN A 47 -17.92 -15.28 -2.39
C GLN A 47 -18.95 -16.42 -2.28
N GLY A 48 -20.15 -16.19 -2.78
CA GLY A 48 -21.27 -17.13 -2.67
C GLY A 48 -22.08 -17.01 -1.37
N LEU A 49 -21.67 -16.15 -0.42
CA LEU A 49 -22.46 -15.92 0.80
C LEU A 49 -23.82 -15.32 0.44
N SER A 50 -24.89 -15.99 0.86
CA SER A 50 -26.25 -15.49 0.69
C SER A 50 -26.63 -14.54 1.82
N LEU A 51 -27.13 -13.37 1.45
CA LEU A 51 -27.73 -12.37 2.34
C LEU A 51 -29.24 -12.26 2.14
N ALA A 52 -29.83 -13.20 1.37
CA ALA A 52 -31.23 -13.23 1.09
C ALA A 52 -32.06 -13.37 2.38
N ASN A 53 -33.24 -12.78 2.38
CA ASN A 53 -34.19 -12.79 3.52
C ASN A 53 -33.66 -12.16 4.82
N LEU A 54 -32.48 -11.48 4.77
CA LEU A 54 -31.97 -10.73 5.92
C LEU A 54 -32.42 -9.27 5.86
N PRO A 55 -32.89 -8.70 6.98
CA PRO A 55 -33.12 -7.26 7.08
C PRO A 55 -31.84 -6.48 6.77
N LEU A 56 -31.93 -5.31 6.13
CA LEU A 56 -30.78 -4.50 5.73
C LEU A 56 -29.79 -4.25 6.88
N ARG A 57 -30.31 -3.98 8.09
CA ARG A 57 -29.46 -3.77 9.29
C ARG A 57 -28.67 -5.03 9.69
N SER A 58 -29.23 -6.23 9.44
CA SER A 58 -28.58 -7.50 9.76
C SER A 58 -27.48 -7.86 8.75
N ARG A 59 -27.63 -7.47 7.48
CA ARG A 59 -26.66 -7.77 6.40
C ARG A 59 -25.26 -7.29 6.74
N SER A 60 -25.12 -6.07 7.24
CA SER A 60 -23.83 -5.51 7.65
C SER A 60 -23.18 -6.31 8.80
N LYS A 61 -23.97 -6.81 9.76
CA LYS A 61 -23.46 -7.64 10.85
C LYS A 61 -23.00 -9.00 10.31
N VAL A 62 -23.78 -9.64 9.45
CA VAL A 62 -23.44 -10.93 8.84
C VAL A 62 -22.17 -10.83 8.01
N LEU A 63 -22.04 -9.79 7.17
CA LEU A 63 -20.80 -9.55 6.40
C LEU A 63 -19.59 -9.43 7.32
N LYS A 64 -19.63 -8.55 8.34
CA LYS A 64 -18.52 -8.36 9.29
C LYS A 64 -18.18 -9.63 10.05
N SER A 65 -19.18 -10.43 10.44
CA SER A 65 -18.95 -11.71 11.11
C SER A 65 -18.18 -12.69 10.21
N ASN A 66 -18.58 -12.78 8.93
CA ASN A 66 -17.88 -13.64 7.97
C ASN A 66 -16.48 -13.10 7.64
N VAL A 67 -16.27 -11.79 7.61
CA VAL A 67 -14.94 -11.18 7.50
C VAL A 67 -14.07 -11.60 8.68
N CYS A 68 -14.54 -11.48 9.93
CA CYS A 68 -13.79 -11.95 11.10
C CYS A 68 -13.38 -13.41 10.93
N SER A 69 -14.33 -14.29 10.61
CA SER A 69 -14.09 -15.72 10.44
C SER A 69 -13.08 -16.02 9.33
N ALA A 70 -13.22 -15.34 8.17
CA ALA A 70 -12.31 -15.52 7.03
C ALA A 70 -10.86 -15.14 7.37
N LEU A 71 -10.67 -14.11 8.19
CA LEU A 71 -9.35 -13.63 8.62
C LEU A 71 -8.79 -14.36 9.85
N GLY A 72 -9.56 -15.26 10.46
CA GLY A 72 -9.12 -15.99 11.66
C GLY A 72 -9.36 -15.26 12.98
N TYR A 73 -10.05 -14.11 12.97
CA TYR A 73 -10.41 -13.39 14.20
C TYR A 73 -11.65 -13.98 14.88
N PRO A 74 -11.72 -13.96 16.23
CA PRO A 74 -12.96 -14.28 16.92
C PRO A 74 -14.05 -13.26 16.56
N VAL A 75 -15.25 -13.79 16.30
CA VAL A 75 -16.42 -12.95 15.97
C VAL A 75 -16.93 -12.31 17.26
N PRO A 76 -16.97 -10.97 17.36
CA PRO A 76 -17.51 -10.32 18.56
C PRO A 76 -19.02 -10.49 18.63
N THR A 77 -19.56 -10.64 19.82
CA THR A 77 -21.02 -10.70 20.05
C THR A 77 -21.71 -9.41 19.61
N THR A 78 -21.03 -8.28 19.81
CA THR A 78 -21.48 -6.95 19.41
C THR A 78 -20.34 -6.17 18.78
N PHE A 79 -20.55 -5.66 17.56
CA PHE A 79 -19.56 -4.80 16.90
C PHE A 79 -19.55 -3.40 17.49
N LYS A 80 -18.38 -2.93 17.93
CA LYS A 80 -18.20 -1.57 18.43
C LYS A 80 -18.34 -0.56 17.29
N LYS A 81 -18.75 0.66 17.62
CA LYS A 81 -18.77 1.80 16.69
C LYS A 81 -17.39 2.47 16.66
N THR A 82 -16.41 1.79 16.07
CA THR A 82 -15.06 2.33 15.84
C THR A 82 -14.92 2.83 14.42
N THR A 83 -13.94 3.66 14.17
CA THR A 83 -13.48 4.10 12.85
C THR A 83 -11.96 3.92 12.80
N PRO A 84 -11.42 3.02 11.95
CA PRO A 84 -12.14 2.05 11.12
C PRO A 84 -12.89 0.97 11.91
N ARG A 85 -13.73 0.19 11.24
CA ARG A 85 -14.48 -0.91 11.88
C ARG A 85 -13.60 -2.11 12.27
N PHE A 86 -12.49 -2.28 11.57
CA PHE A 86 -11.45 -3.27 11.82
C PHE A 86 -10.13 -2.56 12.11
N PRO A 87 -9.98 -1.95 13.31
CA PRO A 87 -8.80 -1.12 13.60
C PRO A 87 -7.48 -1.90 13.56
N CYS A 88 -7.46 -3.18 13.91
CA CYS A 88 -6.24 -3.97 13.89
C CYS A 88 -5.66 -4.17 12.48
N GLN A 89 -6.49 -4.10 11.45
CA GLN A 89 -6.10 -4.24 10.05
C GLN A 89 -6.37 -2.97 9.24
N ASN A 90 -6.71 -1.86 9.89
CA ASN A 90 -6.98 -0.56 9.30
C ASN A 90 -7.92 -0.59 8.09
N PHE A 91 -9.12 -1.19 8.22
CA PHE A 91 -10.09 -1.20 7.14
C PHE A 91 -11.54 -1.10 7.59
N ASP A 92 -12.39 -0.67 6.65
CA ASP A 92 -13.85 -0.71 6.71
C ASP A 92 -14.44 -1.63 5.65
N VAL A 93 -15.66 -2.16 5.90
CA VAL A 93 -16.37 -3.08 5.00
C VAL A 93 -17.65 -2.44 4.49
N TYR A 94 -17.79 -2.35 3.18
CA TYR A 94 -18.95 -1.80 2.47
C TYR A 94 -19.57 -2.86 1.58
N GLY A 95 -20.77 -3.33 1.98
CA GLY A 95 -21.58 -4.26 1.16
C GLY A 95 -22.64 -3.50 0.38
N GLN A 96 -22.64 -3.62 -0.93
CA GLN A 96 -23.56 -2.86 -1.80
C GLN A 96 -23.89 -3.60 -3.09
N LYS A 97 -25.12 -3.34 -3.60
CA LYS A 97 -25.57 -3.81 -4.92
C LYS A 97 -25.15 -2.85 -6.03
N SER A 98 -25.23 -1.54 -5.77
CA SER A 98 -24.84 -0.49 -6.73
C SER A 98 -23.33 -0.45 -6.92
N CYS A 99 -22.90 0.21 -7.99
CA CYS A 99 -21.49 0.50 -8.24
C CYS A 99 -21.04 1.84 -7.63
N ASN A 100 -21.86 2.42 -6.74
CA ASN A 100 -21.53 3.66 -6.00
C ASN A 100 -20.97 3.30 -4.64
N LEU A 101 -19.79 3.84 -4.30
CA LEU A 101 -19.30 3.88 -2.94
C LEU A 101 -19.74 5.20 -2.31
N GLN A 102 -20.39 5.13 -1.15
CA GLN A 102 -20.76 6.29 -0.36
C GLN A 102 -20.13 6.18 1.02
N ILE A 103 -19.28 7.14 1.36
CA ILE A 103 -18.65 7.27 2.67
C ILE A 103 -19.39 8.38 3.42
N TRP A 104 -20.10 8.00 4.49
CA TRP A 104 -20.97 8.91 5.23
C TRP A 104 -20.33 9.37 6.52
N ASN A 105 -20.41 10.68 6.80
CA ASN A 105 -20.00 11.30 8.06
C ASN A 105 -18.55 11.08 8.45
N GLN A 106 -17.65 10.93 7.50
CA GLN A 106 -16.20 10.88 7.71
C GLN A 106 -15.47 11.27 6.43
N ASP A 107 -14.30 11.85 6.60
CA ASP A 107 -13.40 12.11 5.50
C ASP A 107 -12.75 10.82 5.01
N LEU A 108 -12.33 10.82 3.75
CA LEU A 108 -11.54 9.73 3.19
C LEU A 108 -10.16 9.75 3.85
N ASP A 109 -9.80 8.62 4.46
CA ASP A 109 -8.50 8.43 5.08
C ASP A 109 -7.58 7.72 4.07
N PRO A 110 -6.50 8.35 3.59
CA PRO A 110 -5.62 7.79 2.59
C PRO A 110 -4.96 6.48 3.02
N SER A 111 -4.61 6.35 4.29
CA SER A 111 -3.94 5.16 4.85
C SER A 111 -4.88 4.00 5.12
N ARG A 112 -6.19 4.26 5.11
CA ARG A 112 -7.20 3.23 5.38
C ARG A 112 -7.49 2.40 4.16
N ARG A 113 -7.81 1.13 4.38
CA ARG A 113 -8.31 0.24 3.34
C ARG A 113 -9.82 0.16 3.36
N TYR A 114 -10.41 0.07 2.17
CA TYR A 114 -11.84 0.01 1.93
C TYR A 114 -12.17 -1.32 1.28
N VAL A 115 -12.81 -2.21 2.04
CA VAL A 115 -13.23 -3.53 1.55
C VAL A 115 -14.61 -3.40 0.92
N LEU A 116 -14.67 -3.49 -0.40
CA LEU A 116 -15.86 -3.33 -1.21
C LEU A 116 -16.42 -4.71 -1.54
N VAL A 117 -17.61 -5.02 -1.02
CA VAL A 117 -18.28 -6.29 -1.23
C VAL A 117 -19.43 -6.08 -2.21
N LYS A 118 -19.27 -6.57 -3.44
CA LYS A 118 -20.32 -6.54 -4.46
C LYS A 118 -21.35 -7.62 -4.18
N ILE A 119 -22.61 -7.22 -4.08
CA ILE A 119 -23.77 -8.09 -3.85
C ILE A 119 -24.63 -8.09 -5.12
N SER A 120 -25.02 -9.28 -5.59
CA SER A 120 -25.93 -9.44 -6.73
C SER A 120 -27.35 -8.98 -6.40
N ASP A 121 -28.19 -8.90 -7.42
CA ASP A 121 -29.62 -8.63 -7.25
C ASP A 121 -30.33 -9.73 -6.48
N SER A 122 -29.84 -10.98 -6.55
CA SER A 122 -30.29 -12.12 -5.75
C SER A 122 -29.74 -12.17 -4.31
N ASP A 123 -29.12 -11.09 -3.83
CA ASP A 123 -28.53 -10.97 -2.50
C ASP A 123 -27.37 -11.95 -2.19
N ILE A 124 -26.60 -12.32 -3.21
CA ILE A 124 -25.42 -13.18 -3.07
C ILE A 124 -24.16 -12.33 -3.25
N VAL A 125 -23.14 -12.57 -2.43
CA VAL A 125 -21.83 -11.92 -2.59
C VAL A 125 -21.16 -12.46 -3.85
N GLU A 126 -20.91 -11.59 -4.82
CA GLU A 126 -20.27 -11.93 -6.08
C GLU A 126 -18.75 -11.80 -6.03
N LYS A 127 -18.27 -10.70 -5.45
CA LYS A 127 -16.85 -10.36 -5.45
C LYS A 127 -16.51 -9.42 -4.30
N VAL A 128 -15.27 -9.52 -3.84
CA VAL A 128 -14.66 -8.56 -2.92
C VAL A 128 -13.51 -7.85 -3.64
N ARG A 129 -13.41 -6.55 -3.45
CA ARG A 129 -12.26 -5.73 -3.81
C ARG A 129 -11.76 -5.00 -2.57
N VAL A 130 -10.46 -4.87 -2.46
CA VAL A 130 -9.83 -4.06 -1.41
C VAL A 130 -9.02 -2.97 -2.08
N VAL A 131 -9.31 -1.72 -1.73
CA VAL A 131 -8.63 -0.54 -2.25
C VAL A 131 -8.17 0.32 -1.07
N THR A 132 -7.04 0.98 -1.23
CA THR A 132 -6.54 1.95 -0.27
C THR A 132 -7.22 3.31 -0.47
N GLY A 133 -7.23 4.15 0.56
CA GLY A 133 -7.88 5.46 0.45
C GLY A 133 -7.14 6.41 -0.48
N ASP A 134 -5.82 6.32 -0.58
CA ASP A 134 -5.02 7.05 -1.56
C ASP A 134 -5.46 6.72 -2.99
N HIS A 135 -5.60 5.43 -3.32
CA HIS A 135 -6.10 5.01 -4.63
C HIS A 135 -7.54 5.48 -4.90
N LEU A 136 -8.42 5.48 -3.88
CA LEU A 136 -9.75 6.06 -4.02
C LEU A 136 -9.70 7.57 -4.28
N ALA A 137 -8.77 8.28 -3.66
CA ALA A 137 -8.60 9.71 -3.86
C ALA A 137 -8.03 10.05 -5.24
N GLU A 138 -7.22 9.18 -5.84
CA GLU A 138 -6.76 9.32 -7.23
C GLU A 138 -7.92 9.28 -8.24
N LEU A 139 -9.00 8.58 -7.92
CA LEU A 139 -10.21 8.53 -8.73
C LEU A 139 -11.06 9.81 -8.58
N ASP A 140 -10.77 10.67 -7.61
CA ASP A 140 -11.43 11.96 -7.46
C ASP A 140 -10.88 12.99 -8.44
N THR A 141 -11.61 13.22 -9.50
CA THR A 141 -11.26 14.23 -10.51
C THR A 141 -11.37 15.68 -10.01
N THR A 142 -12.02 15.90 -8.87
CA THR A 142 -12.20 17.24 -8.28
C THR A 142 -11.06 17.65 -7.35
N GLY A 143 -10.31 16.69 -6.83
CA GLY A 143 -9.19 16.90 -5.92
C GLY A 143 -9.61 17.46 -4.54
N THR A 144 -10.87 17.27 -4.15
CA THR A 144 -11.43 17.86 -2.91
C THR A 144 -11.48 16.89 -1.73
N LEU A 145 -11.25 15.59 -1.95
CA LEU A 145 -11.43 14.56 -0.93
C LEU A 145 -10.33 14.51 0.12
N THR A 146 -9.11 14.98 -0.21
CA THR A 146 -7.97 14.88 0.70
C THR A 146 -6.98 16.03 0.51
N GLN A 147 -6.20 16.31 1.58
CA GLN A 147 -5.04 17.18 1.49
C GLN A 147 -3.83 16.38 1.02
N LYS A 148 -2.96 17.01 0.24
CA LYS A 148 -1.71 16.42 -0.24
C LYS A 148 -0.52 17.00 0.52
N PHE A 149 0.46 16.17 0.82
CA PHE A 149 1.76 16.60 1.31
C PHE A 149 2.65 17.01 0.13
N GLN A 150 3.44 18.05 0.34
CA GLN A 150 4.30 18.60 -0.72
C GLN A 150 5.71 18.81 -0.19
N ALA A 151 6.71 18.51 -1.01
CA ALA A 151 8.07 18.97 -0.82
C ALA A 151 8.35 20.15 -1.74
N ARG A 152 9.20 21.08 -1.28
CA ARG A 152 9.66 22.23 -2.07
C ARG A 152 11.17 22.29 -2.08
N LEU A 153 11.74 22.45 -3.27
CA LEU A 153 13.14 22.79 -3.40
C LEU A 153 13.40 24.18 -2.79
N ILE A 154 14.28 24.25 -1.79
CA ILE A 154 14.55 25.51 -1.08
C ILE A 154 15.55 26.36 -1.84
N THR A 155 16.54 25.81 -2.39
CA THR A 155 17.51 26.32 -3.37
C THR A 155 18.74 25.40 -3.33
N SER A 156 19.22 25.01 -4.48
CA SER A 156 20.45 24.28 -4.59
C SER A 156 21.23 24.79 -5.80
N GLU A 157 22.50 25.03 -5.62
CA GLU A 157 23.44 25.27 -6.72
C GLU A 157 24.00 23.96 -7.27
N LYS A 158 23.59 22.82 -6.69
CA LYS A 158 24.05 21.48 -7.07
C LYS A 158 23.14 20.87 -8.12
N GLU A 159 23.71 20.12 -9.03
CA GLU A 159 22.98 19.36 -10.04
C GLU A 159 22.22 18.17 -9.43
N CYS A 160 22.70 17.66 -8.28
CA CYS A 160 22.02 16.62 -7.51
C CYS A 160 22.34 16.73 -6.02
N GLU A 161 21.43 16.27 -5.17
CA GLU A 161 21.54 16.32 -3.71
C GLU A 161 21.05 15.04 -3.06
N LEU A 162 21.72 14.63 -1.98
CA LEU A 162 21.23 13.66 -1.03
C LEU A 162 20.87 14.41 0.27
N ILE A 163 19.56 14.50 0.56
CA ILE A 163 19.06 15.25 1.72
C ILE A 163 19.18 14.42 3.00
N SER A 164 18.90 13.12 2.92
CA SER A 164 19.10 12.18 4.04
C SER A 164 20.20 11.19 3.69
N PRO A 165 21.35 11.21 4.34
CA PRO A 165 22.45 10.29 4.05
C PRO A 165 22.24 8.88 4.64
N LEU A 166 21.27 8.73 5.54
CA LEU A 166 20.96 7.46 6.23
C LEU A 166 19.49 7.10 6.05
N ASP A 167 19.24 5.81 6.01
CA ASP A 167 17.90 5.24 6.16
C ASP A 167 17.38 5.42 7.59
N THR A 168 16.10 5.11 7.83
CA THR A 168 15.57 5.06 9.19
C THR A 168 16.34 4.02 10.02
N GLU A 169 16.41 4.21 11.33
CA GLU A 169 17.20 3.35 12.22
C GLU A 169 16.80 1.88 12.07
N GLU A 170 15.51 1.62 12.00
CA GLU A 170 14.98 0.26 11.86
C GLU A 170 15.30 -0.34 10.48
N LEU A 171 15.15 0.44 9.40
CA LEU A 171 15.44 -0.02 8.05
C LEU A 171 16.94 -0.26 7.84
N GLN A 172 17.80 0.55 8.47
CA GLN A 172 19.24 0.45 8.33
C GLN A 172 19.79 -0.92 8.75
N SER A 173 19.12 -1.59 9.71
CA SER A 173 19.47 -2.95 10.13
C SER A 173 19.25 -4.04 9.07
N LEU A 174 18.51 -3.74 8.01
CA LEU A 174 18.13 -4.66 6.92
C LEU A 174 18.86 -4.37 5.61
N VAL A 175 19.66 -3.31 5.60
CA VAL A 175 20.37 -2.82 4.41
C VAL A 175 21.63 -3.62 4.16
N SER A 176 21.96 -3.87 2.89
CA SER A 176 23.23 -4.48 2.46
C SER A 176 23.74 -3.82 1.18
N ASP A 177 24.83 -3.09 1.25
CA ASP A 177 25.45 -2.43 0.10
C ASP A 177 26.06 -3.40 -0.92
N ASN A 178 26.27 -4.65 -0.51
CA ASN A 178 26.80 -5.70 -1.38
C ASN A 178 25.72 -6.46 -2.15
N TYR A 179 24.44 -6.16 -1.88
CA TYR A 179 23.35 -6.83 -2.55
C TYR A 179 23.29 -6.46 -4.04
N GLN A 180 23.20 -7.48 -4.88
CA GLN A 180 22.98 -7.33 -6.31
C GLN A 180 21.60 -7.85 -6.63
N ILE A 181 20.77 -7.06 -7.29
CA ILE A 181 19.40 -7.43 -7.62
C ILE A 181 19.44 -8.56 -8.68
N PRO A 182 18.96 -9.76 -8.36
CA PRO A 182 18.90 -10.85 -9.34
C PRO A 182 17.91 -10.52 -10.47
N SER A 183 18.18 -11.01 -11.68
CA SER A 183 17.31 -10.78 -12.84
C SER A 183 15.90 -11.40 -12.72
N THR A 184 15.70 -12.26 -11.74
CA THR A 184 14.39 -12.88 -11.42
C THR A 184 13.51 -12.05 -10.51
N ILE A 185 14.04 -11.00 -9.91
CA ILE A 185 13.32 -10.13 -8.98
C ILE A 185 12.62 -9.00 -9.74
N SER A 186 11.33 -8.81 -9.45
CA SER A 186 10.54 -7.69 -9.95
C SER A 186 10.61 -6.48 -8.99
N PRO A 187 10.55 -5.24 -9.50
CA PRO A 187 10.40 -4.04 -8.66
C PRO A 187 9.19 -4.11 -7.73
N SER A 188 8.12 -4.80 -8.12
CA SER A 188 6.89 -4.97 -7.33
C SER A 188 6.95 -6.11 -6.30
N ASP A 189 8.04 -6.91 -6.28
CA ASP A 189 8.21 -7.93 -5.25
C ASP A 189 8.50 -7.30 -3.88
N PRO A 190 8.02 -7.87 -2.78
CA PRO A 190 8.41 -7.42 -1.46
C PRO A 190 9.89 -7.73 -1.19
N PRO A 191 10.63 -6.83 -0.52
CA PRO A 191 12.01 -7.10 -0.15
C PRO A 191 12.10 -8.15 0.97
N LYS A 192 13.28 -8.79 1.06
CA LYS A 192 13.68 -9.61 2.20
C LYS A 192 14.85 -8.98 2.92
N LYS A 193 15.23 -9.58 4.05
CA LYS A 193 16.39 -9.14 4.82
C LYS A 193 17.66 -9.13 3.97
N ASN A 194 18.44 -8.06 4.06
CA ASN A 194 19.68 -7.84 3.30
C ASN A 194 19.50 -7.74 1.76
N GLU A 195 18.25 -7.56 1.28
CA GLU A 195 17.96 -7.31 -0.13
C GLU A 195 17.74 -5.81 -0.44
N ILE A 196 17.82 -4.95 0.55
CA ILE A 196 17.67 -3.51 0.43
C ILE A 196 19.08 -2.88 0.41
N ILE A 197 19.39 -2.11 -0.63
CA ILE A 197 20.65 -1.34 -0.68
C ILE A 197 20.47 -0.02 0.07
N SER A 198 21.54 0.57 0.61
CA SER A 198 21.47 1.84 1.36
C SER A 198 20.98 3.00 0.49
N ILE A 199 20.41 4.03 1.12
CA ILE A 199 19.97 5.24 0.42
C ILE A 199 21.14 5.93 -0.28
N SER A 200 22.34 5.90 0.31
CA SER A 200 23.56 6.44 -0.30
C SER A 200 23.94 5.65 -1.56
N LYS A 201 23.78 4.34 -1.55
CA LYS A 201 24.04 3.50 -2.73
C LYS A 201 22.99 3.67 -3.81
N VAL A 202 21.72 3.85 -3.44
CA VAL A 202 20.66 4.25 -4.37
C VAL A 202 21.05 5.56 -5.06
N PHE A 203 21.42 6.58 -4.29
CA PHE A 203 21.83 7.87 -4.82
C PHE A 203 23.01 7.76 -5.80
N GLU A 204 24.07 7.02 -5.42
CA GLU A 204 25.24 6.77 -6.29
C GLU A 204 24.83 6.19 -7.65
N LYS A 205 23.96 5.16 -7.65
CA LYS A 205 23.48 4.51 -8.87
C LYS A 205 22.66 5.47 -9.73
N LEU A 206 21.80 6.29 -9.12
CA LEU A 206 20.89 7.17 -9.83
C LEU A 206 21.53 8.47 -10.30
N THR A 207 22.68 8.87 -9.76
CA THR A 207 23.45 10.03 -10.24
C THR A 207 23.79 9.94 -11.73
N SER A 208 23.91 8.72 -12.27
CA SER A 208 24.14 8.49 -13.70
C SER A 208 22.99 8.97 -14.59
N LEU A 209 21.80 9.19 -14.03
CA LEU A 209 20.61 9.66 -14.76
C LEU A 209 20.53 11.20 -14.82
N VAL A 210 21.38 11.92 -14.07
CA VAL A 210 21.41 13.39 -14.11
C VAL A 210 21.79 13.86 -15.50
N GLY A 211 21.05 14.82 -16.04
CA GLY A 211 21.24 15.33 -17.41
C GLY A 211 20.62 14.47 -18.51
N TYR A 212 19.96 13.36 -18.16
CA TYR A 212 19.23 12.56 -19.15
C TYR A 212 17.97 13.29 -19.63
N THR A 213 17.74 13.30 -20.93
CA THR A 213 16.57 13.96 -21.53
C THR A 213 15.50 12.94 -21.87
N ILE A 214 14.31 13.09 -21.28
CA ILE A 214 13.15 12.29 -21.62
C ILE A 214 12.38 12.98 -22.75
N PRO A 215 12.21 12.35 -23.93
CA PRO A 215 11.48 12.92 -25.04
C PRO A 215 10.02 13.21 -24.69
N ASN A 216 9.49 14.28 -25.25
CA ASN A 216 8.09 14.65 -25.10
C ASN A 216 7.22 13.86 -26.09
N ILE A 217 6.40 12.92 -25.61
CA ILE A 217 5.64 11.99 -26.47
C ILE A 217 4.13 12.22 -26.27
N GLY A 218 3.54 13.24 -26.93
CA GLY A 218 2.09 13.38 -27.06
C GLY A 218 1.34 14.10 -25.95
N THR A 219 0.01 13.96 -25.88
CA THR A 219 -0.91 14.74 -25.03
C THR A 219 -1.05 14.26 -23.59
N ASP A 220 -0.77 12.97 -23.29
CA ASP A 220 -0.76 12.39 -21.92
C ASP A 220 0.64 12.40 -21.31
N GLN A 221 1.32 13.52 -21.39
CA GLN A 221 2.75 13.66 -21.24
C GLN A 221 3.28 13.35 -19.84
N GLU A 222 2.54 13.70 -18.78
CA GLU A 222 3.01 13.53 -17.40
C GLU A 222 3.08 12.06 -17.00
N ARG A 223 2.03 11.30 -17.28
CA ARG A 223 1.98 9.88 -16.98
C ARG A 223 3.01 9.07 -17.76
N LEU A 224 3.16 9.35 -19.05
CA LEU A 224 4.14 8.67 -19.90
C LEU A 224 5.58 8.99 -19.49
N ARG A 225 5.87 10.23 -19.12
CA ARG A 225 7.19 10.63 -18.60
C ARG A 225 7.50 9.97 -17.26
N GLY A 226 6.50 9.90 -16.36
CA GLY A 226 6.63 9.19 -15.09
C GLY A 226 7.02 7.73 -15.30
N ALA A 227 6.29 7.01 -16.17
CA ALA A 227 6.56 5.62 -16.48
C ALA A 227 7.96 5.41 -17.12
N GLN A 228 8.39 6.31 -18.02
CA GLN A 228 9.73 6.25 -18.60
C GLN A 228 10.82 6.50 -17.55
N LEU A 229 10.62 7.47 -16.66
CA LEU A 229 11.56 7.71 -15.57
C LEU A 229 11.66 6.50 -14.65
N GLN A 230 10.54 5.93 -14.25
CA GLN A 230 10.52 4.73 -13.41
C GLN A 230 11.30 3.58 -14.08
N GLN A 231 11.13 3.38 -15.39
CA GLN A 231 11.91 2.39 -16.14
C GLN A 231 13.42 2.67 -16.08
N LEU A 232 13.84 3.93 -16.24
CA LEU A 232 15.25 4.33 -16.14
C LEU A 232 15.80 4.10 -14.74
N VAL A 233 15.03 4.42 -13.71
CA VAL A 233 15.39 4.20 -12.30
C VAL A 233 15.53 2.69 -12.03
N CYS A 234 14.58 1.87 -12.44
CA CYS A 234 14.66 0.42 -12.29
C CYS A 234 15.93 -0.14 -12.96
N CYS A 235 16.21 0.29 -14.19
CA CYS A 235 17.40 -0.14 -14.92
C CYS A 235 18.70 0.29 -14.21
N ALA A 236 18.80 1.54 -13.76
CA ALA A 236 19.96 2.05 -13.04
C ALA A 236 20.21 1.32 -11.70
N LEU A 237 19.13 0.92 -11.02
CA LEU A 237 19.23 0.12 -9.80
C LEU A 237 19.69 -1.32 -10.08
N GLY A 238 19.44 -1.86 -11.29
CA GLY A 238 19.84 -3.20 -11.72
C GLY A 238 18.68 -4.16 -11.95
N PHE A 239 17.42 -3.70 -11.97
CA PHE A 239 16.28 -4.52 -12.36
C PHE A 239 16.26 -4.77 -13.87
N THR A 240 15.74 -5.91 -14.27
CA THR A 240 15.53 -6.29 -15.69
C THR A 240 14.13 -5.95 -16.18
N SER A 241 13.21 -5.63 -15.29
CA SER A 241 11.86 -5.16 -15.58
C SER A 241 11.57 -3.84 -14.86
N ALA A 242 10.47 -3.21 -15.22
CA ALA A 242 9.94 -2.01 -14.56
C ALA A 242 8.46 -2.23 -14.21
N ASP A 243 8.14 -3.44 -13.78
CA ASP A 243 6.78 -3.79 -13.39
C ASP A 243 6.30 -2.94 -12.23
N ASP A 244 5.14 -2.33 -12.41
CA ASP A 244 4.46 -1.51 -11.44
C ASP A 244 3.06 -2.06 -11.21
N ASP A 245 2.63 -2.14 -9.97
CA ASP A 245 1.29 -2.58 -9.62
C ASP A 245 0.35 -1.43 -9.23
N GLY A 246 0.81 -0.18 -9.44
CA GLY A 246 0.07 1.04 -9.18
C GLY A 246 -0.16 1.31 -7.68
N GLN A 247 0.64 0.76 -6.79
CA GLN A 247 0.58 0.98 -5.35
C GLN A 247 1.90 1.55 -4.83
N CYS A 248 1.81 2.48 -3.89
CA CYS A 248 2.97 3.07 -3.22
C CYS A 248 3.69 2.02 -2.32
N PRO A 249 5.03 1.98 -2.35
CA PRO A 249 5.91 2.72 -3.25
C PRO A 249 6.07 2.08 -4.63
N ASP A 250 6.43 2.84 -5.65
CA ASP A 250 6.60 2.41 -7.05
C ASP A 250 7.54 1.21 -7.19
N ILE A 251 8.64 1.21 -6.44
CA ILE A 251 9.64 0.12 -6.41
C ILE A 251 9.62 -0.50 -5.02
N LYS A 252 8.69 -1.41 -4.79
CA LYS A 252 8.46 -2.06 -3.49
C LYS A 252 9.69 -2.77 -2.97
N HIS A 253 10.41 -3.48 -3.84
CA HIS A 253 11.60 -4.25 -3.47
C HIS A 253 12.70 -3.39 -2.84
N GLN A 254 12.72 -2.10 -3.12
CA GLN A 254 13.69 -1.16 -2.58
C GLN A 254 13.06 -0.06 -1.73
N LEU A 255 11.77 -0.12 -1.45
CA LEU A 255 10.99 0.91 -0.74
C LEU A 255 11.19 2.31 -1.35
N ILE A 256 11.19 2.42 -2.68
CA ILE A 256 11.44 3.67 -3.39
C ILE A 256 10.17 4.15 -4.07
N GLU A 257 9.84 5.43 -3.84
CA GLU A 257 8.83 6.18 -4.56
C GLU A 257 9.53 7.16 -5.51
N VAL A 258 9.20 7.13 -6.79
CA VAL A 258 9.83 7.95 -7.84
C VAL A 258 8.93 9.12 -8.18
N LYS A 259 9.47 10.33 -8.13
CA LYS A 259 8.75 11.55 -8.47
C LYS A 259 9.47 12.33 -9.55
N LEU A 260 8.71 12.78 -10.56
CA LEU A 260 9.17 13.68 -11.61
C LEU A 260 8.39 14.99 -11.55
N GLN A 261 9.09 16.11 -11.52
CA GLN A 261 8.48 17.42 -11.49
C GLN A 261 9.28 18.43 -12.30
N THR A 262 8.56 19.40 -12.89
CA THR A 262 9.15 20.54 -13.61
C THR A 262 8.97 21.85 -12.86
N SER A 263 8.41 21.81 -11.65
CA SER A 263 8.24 22.95 -10.76
C SER A 263 9.01 22.72 -9.44
N PRO A 264 9.39 23.78 -8.71
CA PRO A 264 10.11 23.64 -7.44
C PRO A 264 9.27 23.02 -6.31
N THR A 265 8.00 22.71 -6.55
CA THR A 265 7.11 22.06 -5.58
C THR A 265 6.59 20.76 -6.17
N ILE A 266 6.71 19.67 -5.43
CA ILE A 266 6.30 18.33 -5.85
C ILE A 266 5.31 17.73 -4.87
N ASP A 267 4.29 17.06 -5.39
CA ASP A 267 3.32 16.32 -4.60
C ASP A 267 3.92 14.98 -4.15
N LEU A 268 4.01 14.77 -2.84
CA LEU A 268 4.50 13.53 -2.25
C LEU A 268 3.38 12.51 -2.04
N GLY A 269 2.14 12.93 -2.13
CA GLY A 269 0.95 12.09 -1.97
C GLY A 269 0.08 12.51 -0.79
N LEU A 270 -0.80 11.61 -0.39
CA LEU A 270 -1.87 11.85 0.57
C LEU A 270 -1.49 11.44 2.00
N ILE A 271 -0.41 10.68 2.16
CA ILE A 271 0.10 10.22 3.45
C ILE A 271 1.31 11.05 3.81
N CYS A 272 1.42 11.45 5.09
CA CYS A 272 2.58 12.16 5.56
C CYS A 272 3.85 11.31 5.41
N PRO A 273 4.93 11.83 4.79
CA PRO A 273 6.15 11.05 4.58
C PRO A 273 6.81 10.55 5.87
N ASP A 274 6.54 11.17 7.02
CA ASP A 274 7.05 10.73 8.33
C ASP A 274 6.04 9.87 9.11
N SER A 275 4.92 9.44 8.48
CA SER A 275 3.95 8.57 9.13
C SER A 275 4.55 7.22 9.51
N THR A 276 4.29 6.80 10.73
CA THR A 276 4.66 5.48 11.24
C THR A 276 3.62 4.40 10.94
N ASP A 277 2.58 4.72 10.17
CA ASP A 277 1.61 3.73 9.71
C ASP A 277 2.27 2.70 8.80
N SER A 278 1.79 1.47 8.90
CA SER A 278 2.34 0.34 8.13
C SER A 278 2.10 0.50 6.64
N LEU A 279 3.13 0.21 5.86
CA LEU A 279 2.97 -0.01 4.43
C LEU A 279 2.19 -1.30 4.15
N ASP A 280 1.54 -1.35 2.99
CA ASP A 280 0.83 -2.53 2.51
C ASP A 280 1.80 -3.58 1.94
N LEU A 281 2.80 -3.93 2.72
CA LEU A 281 3.83 -4.91 2.39
C LEU A 281 3.90 -6.02 3.45
N PRO A 282 4.36 -7.23 3.08
CA PRO A 282 4.72 -8.24 4.05
C PRO A 282 5.82 -7.76 4.98
N ASN A 283 5.84 -8.29 6.20
CA ASN A 283 6.95 -8.05 7.10
C ASN A 283 8.26 -8.61 6.54
N ILE A 284 9.34 -7.90 6.82
CA ILE A 284 10.71 -8.34 6.53
C ILE A 284 11.28 -8.89 7.85
N ASP A 285 11.26 -10.19 8.05
CA ASP A 285 11.53 -10.83 9.35
C ASP A 285 10.67 -10.21 10.48
N SER A 286 11.31 -9.54 11.44
CA SER A 286 10.66 -8.83 12.54
C SER A 286 10.32 -7.38 12.25
N PHE A 287 10.64 -6.87 11.06
CA PHE A 287 10.43 -5.50 10.68
C PHE A 287 9.12 -5.36 9.87
N MET A 288 8.29 -4.41 10.26
CA MET A 288 7.08 -4.01 9.54
C MET A 288 7.37 -2.69 8.82
N PRO A 289 7.45 -2.69 7.48
CA PRO A 289 7.70 -1.47 6.71
C PRO A 289 6.62 -0.41 6.96
N ARG A 290 7.04 0.84 7.12
CA ARG A 290 6.16 1.99 7.40
C ARG A 290 6.31 3.06 6.31
N HIS A 291 5.39 3.99 6.25
CA HIS A 291 5.48 5.10 5.29
C HIS A 291 6.75 5.94 5.46
N CYS A 292 7.23 6.14 6.69
CA CYS A 292 8.49 6.85 6.95
C CYS A 292 9.75 6.09 6.48
N ASP A 293 9.63 4.83 6.11
CA ASP A 293 10.73 4.03 5.58
C ASP A 293 10.81 4.12 4.03
N ILE A 294 9.86 4.84 3.39
CA ILE A 294 9.89 5.08 1.94
C ILE A 294 10.99 6.09 1.61
N ARG A 295 11.76 5.75 0.58
CA ARG A 295 12.80 6.59 0.03
C ARG A 295 12.26 7.33 -1.18
N TYR A 296 12.07 8.64 -1.07
CA TYR A 296 11.60 9.46 -2.17
C TYR A 296 12.78 9.85 -3.07
N VAL A 297 12.71 9.43 -4.34
CA VAL A 297 13.66 9.79 -5.38
C VAL A 297 13.00 10.83 -6.28
N ILE A 298 13.47 12.07 -6.18
CA ILE A 298 12.85 13.23 -6.83
C ILE A 298 13.76 13.71 -7.95
N PHE A 299 13.26 13.70 -9.18
CA PHE A 299 13.89 14.30 -10.35
C PHE A 299 13.21 15.62 -10.68
N TYR A 300 14.03 16.66 -10.83
CA TYR A 300 13.59 18.02 -11.09
C TYR A 300 14.29 18.60 -12.34
#